data_9b7d1d90d24c109d6043cdffbe6d7ba3
#
_entry.id   9b7d1d90d24c109d6043cdffbe6d7ba3
#
_cell.length_a   1.000
_cell.length_b   1.000
_cell.length_c   1.000
_cell.angle_alpha   90.00
_cell.angle_beta   90.00
_cell.angle_gamma   90.00
#
_symmetry.space_group_name_H-M   'P 1'
#
loop_
_entity.id
_entity.type
_entity.pdbx_description
1 polymer ?
#
loop_
_entity_poly.entity_id
_entity_poly.type
_entity_poly.pdbx_seq_one_letter_code
_entity_poly.pdbx_strand_id
1 'polypeptide(L)'
;MDKSKIKKIVLAYSGGLDTSVIIPWLKEHYNDPEIIAVAADVGQGDELDGLEEKAIKTGASKLIIADLTDEMCDEIIVPSVMMDAKYEKYLLGTAFARPVIGKKLAEIALAEGADAIAHGATGKGNDQVRFELAIKRFAPDMPIIAPWREWEIKSRDEEIDYAEAHHVPLKISRETNYSKDKNLWHLSHEGLDLEDPANEPDLDKALFLEMGVSPYQAPNTPTTVSVSFEAGVPMAVNGEKMKVSDIIRKLNKLGGENGVGILDIVENRLIGMKDHGIYETPGGTILYFAHEQLEMLTLDKETLHMKEKLAVDYADLIYNGKWYTPLQEALTAFAKKANEFCTGTVKLKLYKGNMINAGITSPYSLYSENLVTFGESDFNQAEAEGFINIWGLPTKVQALREQGKL
;
A
#
# COMPACT_ATOMS: atom_id res chain seq x y z
N MET A 1 -4.39 16.11 29.11
CA MET A 1 -5.25 17.03 28.31
C MET A 1 -6.46 17.44 29.16
N ASP A 2 -6.81 18.71 29.19
CA ASP A 2 -8.00 19.20 29.92
C ASP A 2 -9.22 19.09 28.97
N LYS A 3 -10.05 18.07 29.20
CA LYS A 3 -11.20 17.76 28.33
C LYS A 3 -12.23 18.91 28.25
N SER A 4 -12.32 19.75 29.28
CA SER A 4 -13.26 20.88 29.32
C SER A 4 -12.90 22.04 28.38
N LYS A 5 -11.66 22.08 27.89
CA LYS A 5 -11.17 23.11 26.98
C LYS A 5 -11.32 22.74 25.50
N ILE A 6 -11.62 21.49 25.20
CA ILE A 6 -11.80 21.01 23.83
C ILE A 6 -13.20 21.39 23.37
N LYS A 7 -13.31 22.26 22.39
CA LYS A 7 -14.57 22.77 21.84
C LYS A 7 -14.81 22.32 20.39
N LYS A 8 -13.75 21.98 19.68
CA LYS A 8 -13.82 21.57 18.29
C LYS A 8 -12.86 20.41 18.04
N ILE A 9 -13.39 19.33 17.46
CA ILE A 9 -12.63 18.10 17.16
C ILE A 9 -12.79 17.77 15.67
N VAL A 10 -11.67 17.49 15.00
CA VAL A 10 -11.66 16.86 13.68
C VAL A 10 -11.56 15.35 13.88
N LEU A 11 -12.52 14.60 13.34
CA LEU A 11 -12.60 13.15 13.46
C LEU A 11 -12.32 12.49 12.11
N ALA A 12 -11.33 11.58 12.08
CA ALA A 12 -11.19 10.64 10.96
C ALA A 12 -12.41 9.72 10.90
N TYR A 13 -13.20 9.85 9.84
CA TYR A 13 -14.52 9.23 9.75
C TYR A 13 -14.64 8.37 8.49
N SER A 14 -14.79 7.07 8.68
CA SER A 14 -15.02 6.11 7.58
C SER A 14 -16.50 5.75 7.40
N GLY A 15 -17.36 6.12 8.36
CA GLY A 15 -18.75 5.68 8.39
C GLY A 15 -18.96 4.24 8.86
N GLY A 16 -17.91 3.52 9.23
CA GLY A 16 -17.99 2.23 9.88
C GLY A 16 -18.56 2.32 11.31
N LEU A 17 -18.72 1.18 11.96
CA LEU A 17 -19.24 1.11 13.34
C LEU A 17 -18.38 1.96 14.27
N ASP A 18 -17.07 1.66 14.36
CA ASP A 18 -16.13 2.29 15.28
C ASP A 18 -16.16 3.82 15.18
N THR A 19 -16.01 4.35 13.96
CA THR A 19 -15.98 5.81 13.78
C THR A 19 -17.32 6.48 14.00
N SER A 20 -18.43 5.77 13.78
CA SER A 20 -19.78 6.31 14.05
C SER A 20 -20.06 6.36 15.56
N VAL A 21 -19.67 5.36 16.33
CA VAL A 21 -19.82 5.32 17.80
C VAL A 21 -18.98 6.39 18.49
N ILE A 22 -17.85 6.75 17.92
CA ILE A 22 -16.96 7.79 18.45
C ILE A 22 -17.64 9.16 18.52
N ILE A 23 -18.55 9.49 17.61
CA ILE A 23 -19.21 10.80 17.59
C ILE A 23 -20.02 11.05 18.88
N PRO A 24 -21.01 10.24 19.27
CA PRO A 24 -21.74 10.43 20.51
C PRO A 24 -20.82 10.30 21.75
N TRP A 25 -19.85 9.39 21.72
CA TRP A 25 -18.89 9.25 22.81
C TRP A 25 -18.06 10.53 23.06
N LEU A 26 -17.58 11.18 22.00
CA LEU A 26 -16.85 12.45 22.13
C LEU A 26 -17.75 13.55 22.71
N LYS A 27 -19.02 13.62 22.31
CA LYS A 27 -19.97 14.60 22.84
C LYS A 27 -20.20 14.43 24.33
N GLU A 28 -20.32 13.20 24.80
CA GLU A 28 -20.52 12.90 26.22
C GLU A 28 -19.29 13.18 27.09
N HIS A 29 -18.08 12.90 26.55
CA HIS A 29 -16.84 12.92 27.36
C HIS A 29 -16.04 14.22 27.23
N TYR A 30 -16.35 15.10 26.24
CA TYR A 30 -15.63 16.33 25.96
C TYR A 30 -16.51 17.58 25.99
N ASN A 31 -17.61 17.55 26.78
CA ASN A 31 -18.50 18.70 27.00
C ASN A 31 -19.17 19.19 25.70
N ASP A 32 -19.73 18.27 24.92
CA ASP A 32 -20.47 18.50 23.65
C ASP A 32 -19.71 19.36 22.64
N PRO A 33 -18.52 18.96 22.19
CA PRO A 33 -17.72 19.72 21.23
C PRO A 33 -18.37 19.74 19.84
N GLU A 34 -18.02 20.74 19.04
CA GLU A 34 -18.26 20.72 17.59
C GLU A 34 -17.40 19.60 16.97
N ILE A 35 -18.04 18.65 16.26
CA ILE A 35 -17.34 17.54 15.61
C ILE A 35 -17.39 17.74 14.11
N ILE A 36 -16.22 17.91 13.48
CA ILE A 36 -16.03 17.93 12.04
C ILE A 36 -15.58 16.53 11.63
N ALA A 37 -16.47 15.77 10.99
CA ALA A 37 -16.12 14.49 10.41
C ALA A 37 -15.34 14.72 9.10
N VAL A 38 -14.26 13.96 8.91
CA VAL A 38 -13.44 14.00 7.69
C VAL A 38 -13.34 12.60 7.13
N ALA A 39 -13.88 12.40 5.94
CA ALA A 39 -13.71 11.20 5.16
C ALA A 39 -12.69 11.44 4.04
N ALA A 40 -11.76 10.53 3.89
CA ALA A 40 -10.82 10.52 2.79
C ALA A 40 -11.37 9.66 1.65
N ASP A 41 -11.43 10.21 0.43
CA ASP A 41 -11.56 9.42 -0.78
C ASP A 41 -10.16 8.97 -1.21
N VAL A 42 -9.90 7.70 -1.02
CA VAL A 42 -8.67 7.01 -1.46
C VAL A 42 -8.98 5.95 -2.52
N GLY A 43 -10.15 6.08 -3.17
CA GLY A 43 -10.62 5.19 -4.23
C GLY A 43 -11.38 3.96 -3.74
N GLN A 44 -12.02 4.02 -2.56
CA GLN A 44 -12.87 2.96 -2.01
C GLN A 44 -14.26 2.86 -2.65
N GLY A 45 -14.58 3.76 -3.59
CA GLY A 45 -15.79 3.70 -4.39
C GLY A 45 -17.07 4.05 -3.61
N ASP A 46 -18.05 3.16 -3.65
CA ASP A 46 -19.41 3.34 -3.12
C ASP A 46 -19.50 3.43 -1.57
N GLU A 47 -18.41 3.20 -0.86
CA GLU A 47 -18.37 3.37 0.61
C GLU A 47 -18.62 4.81 1.07
N LEU A 48 -18.46 5.80 0.17
CA LEU A 48 -18.72 7.22 0.43
C LEU A 48 -20.20 7.62 0.24
N ASP A 49 -21.02 6.75 -0.34
CA ASP A 49 -22.41 7.05 -0.65
C ASP A 49 -23.27 7.19 0.62
N GLY A 50 -23.94 8.34 0.78
CA GLY A 50 -24.79 8.63 1.93
C GLY A 50 -24.05 8.91 3.24
N LEU A 51 -22.71 9.05 3.18
CA LEU A 51 -21.86 9.23 4.34
C LEU A 51 -22.15 10.55 5.07
N GLU A 52 -22.44 11.63 4.34
CA GLU A 52 -22.78 12.94 4.94
C GLU A 52 -24.06 12.87 5.77
N GLU A 53 -25.11 12.30 5.21
CA GLU A 53 -26.38 12.14 5.94
C GLU A 53 -26.18 11.30 7.22
N LYS A 54 -25.39 10.23 7.13
CA LYS A 54 -25.05 9.40 8.26
C LYS A 54 -24.25 10.17 9.33
N ALA A 55 -23.23 10.90 8.95
CA ALA A 55 -22.39 11.68 9.89
C ALA A 55 -23.23 12.72 10.65
N ILE A 56 -24.06 13.48 9.94
CA ILE A 56 -24.93 14.51 10.53
C ILE A 56 -25.97 13.88 11.46
N LYS A 57 -26.64 12.79 11.05
CA LYS A 57 -27.60 12.07 11.92
C LYS A 57 -26.96 11.50 13.17
N THR A 58 -25.68 11.14 13.09
CA THR A 58 -24.92 10.62 14.25
C THR A 58 -24.49 11.74 15.21
N GLY A 59 -24.51 13.01 14.75
CA GLY A 59 -24.22 14.18 15.58
C GLY A 59 -22.98 14.98 15.18
N ALA A 60 -22.37 14.70 14.03
CA ALA A 60 -21.35 15.57 13.47
C ALA A 60 -21.95 16.91 13.03
N SER A 61 -21.20 18.00 13.15
CA SER A 61 -21.63 19.33 12.72
C SER A 61 -21.54 19.48 11.20
N LYS A 62 -20.56 18.85 10.57
CA LYS A 62 -20.39 18.75 9.13
C LYS A 62 -19.53 17.56 8.74
N LEU A 63 -19.61 17.14 7.48
CA LEU A 63 -18.67 16.21 6.85
C LEU A 63 -17.83 16.95 5.80
N ILE A 64 -16.53 16.67 5.79
CA ILE A 64 -15.61 17.06 4.71
C ILE A 64 -15.16 15.77 4.04
N ILE A 65 -15.37 15.66 2.73
CA ILE A 65 -14.81 14.57 1.91
C ILE A 65 -13.59 15.12 1.18
N ALA A 66 -12.43 14.55 1.44
CA ALA A 66 -11.16 14.93 0.81
C ALA A 66 -10.75 13.88 -0.23
N ASP A 67 -10.75 14.24 -1.52
CA ASP A 67 -10.20 13.39 -2.57
C ASP A 67 -8.67 13.38 -2.48
N LEU A 68 -8.12 12.23 -2.11
CA LEU A 68 -6.70 11.97 -1.95
C LEU A 68 -6.18 10.92 -2.93
N THR A 69 -7.00 10.50 -3.87
CA THR A 69 -6.70 9.40 -4.78
C THR A 69 -5.44 9.63 -5.60
N ASP A 70 -5.35 10.79 -6.26
CA ASP A 70 -4.18 11.12 -7.07
C ASP A 70 -2.96 11.46 -6.19
N GLU A 71 -3.17 12.18 -5.06
CA GLU A 71 -2.09 12.49 -4.09
C GLU A 71 -1.44 11.20 -3.56
N MET A 72 -2.23 10.20 -3.18
CA MET A 72 -1.73 8.90 -2.72
C MET A 72 -0.93 8.19 -3.83
N CYS A 73 -1.39 8.25 -5.07
CA CYS A 73 -0.70 7.65 -6.21
C CYS A 73 0.68 8.29 -6.44
N ASP A 74 0.71 9.62 -6.54
CA ASP A 74 1.92 10.37 -6.93
C ASP A 74 2.93 10.47 -5.78
N GLU A 75 2.45 10.65 -4.54
CA GLU A 75 3.31 10.85 -3.38
C GLU A 75 3.89 9.53 -2.84
N ILE A 76 3.09 8.45 -2.78
CA ILE A 76 3.49 7.20 -2.10
C ILE A 76 3.60 6.02 -3.05
N ILE A 77 2.57 5.75 -3.86
CA ILE A 77 2.53 4.52 -4.67
C ILE A 77 3.63 4.51 -5.72
N VAL A 78 3.76 5.57 -6.53
CA VAL A 78 4.77 5.62 -7.59
C VAL A 78 6.19 5.47 -7.05
N PRO A 79 6.63 6.21 -6.01
CA PRO A 79 7.95 5.98 -5.42
C PRO A 79 8.15 4.57 -4.85
N SER A 80 7.07 3.95 -4.33
CA SER A 80 7.13 2.59 -3.81
C SER A 80 7.29 1.55 -4.92
N VAL A 81 6.64 1.75 -6.06
CA VAL A 81 6.86 0.92 -7.27
C VAL A 81 8.28 1.09 -7.77
N MET A 82 8.78 2.33 -7.87
CA MET A 82 10.17 2.62 -8.27
C MET A 82 11.20 1.93 -7.36
N MET A 83 10.88 1.79 -6.07
CA MET A 83 11.77 1.19 -5.08
C MET A 83 11.57 -0.33 -4.96
N ASP A 84 10.53 -0.89 -5.58
CA ASP A 84 10.10 -2.29 -5.40
C ASP A 84 9.80 -2.63 -3.92
N ALA A 85 9.18 -1.69 -3.20
CA ALA A 85 8.95 -1.79 -1.76
C ALA A 85 7.85 -2.80 -1.44
N LYS A 86 8.21 -3.90 -0.81
CA LYS A 86 7.30 -4.97 -0.36
C LYS A 86 7.62 -5.30 1.09
N TYR A 87 6.60 -5.25 1.96
CA TYR A 87 6.76 -5.69 3.34
C TYR A 87 6.34 -7.16 3.43
N GLU A 88 7.30 -8.07 3.58
CA GLU A 88 7.04 -9.52 3.67
C GLU A 88 6.14 -10.06 2.52
N LYS A 89 6.25 -9.51 1.31
CA LYS A 89 5.43 -9.70 0.11
C LYS A 89 4.14 -8.86 0.05
N TYR A 90 3.67 -8.28 1.15
CA TYR A 90 2.55 -7.37 1.18
C TYR A 90 2.87 -6.07 0.44
N LEU A 91 1.99 -5.64 -0.47
CA LEU A 91 2.15 -4.44 -1.29
C LEU A 91 1.64 -3.15 -0.61
N LEU A 92 1.57 -3.14 0.73
CA LEU A 92 1.47 -1.96 1.57
C LEU A 92 0.18 -1.11 1.43
N GLY A 93 -0.91 -1.64 0.86
CA GLY A 93 -2.07 -0.82 0.49
C GLY A 93 -2.68 0.00 1.63
N THR A 94 -2.93 -0.58 2.80
CA THR A 94 -3.39 0.17 3.98
C THR A 94 -2.33 1.18 4.44
N ALA A 95 -1.05 0.77 4.41
CA ALA A 95 0.06 1.62 4.85
C ALA A 95 0.28 2.83 3.93
N PHE A 96 -0.11 2.78 2.66
CA PHE A 96 -0.08 3.91 1.73
C PHE A 96 -1.13 4.97 2.07
N ALA A 97 -2.34 4.56 2.41
CA ALA A 97 -3.45 5.47 2.64
C ALA A 97 -3.30 6.27 3.95
N ARG A 98 -2.87 5.64 5.03
CA ARG A 98 -2.88 6.25 6.38
C ARG A 98 -2.00 7.50 6.54
N PRO A 99 -0.77 7.58 6.01
CA PRO A 99 0.03 8.81 6.07
C PRO A 99 -0.62 9.98 5.35
N VAL A 100 -1.17 9.76 4.14
CA VAL A 100 -1.84 10.82 3.36
C VAL A 100 -3.09 11.31 4.07
N ILE A 101 -3.89 10.40 4.62
CA ILE A 101 -5.07 10.74 5.43
C ILE A 101 -4.65 11.53 6.67
N GLY A 102 -3.64 11.07 7.40
CA GLY A 102 -3.16 11.73 8.61
C GLY A 102 -2.63 13.15 8.36
N LYS A 103 -1.92 13.38 7.24
CA LYS A 103 -1.52 14.69 6.76
C LYS A 103 -2.74 15.59 6.51
N LYS A 104 -3.74 15.08 5.77
CA LYS A 104 -4.95 15.83 5.45
C LYS A 104 -5.78 16.17 6.70
N LEU A 105 -5.88 15.26 7.65
CA LEU A 105 -6.53 15.52 8.95
C LEU A 105 -5.84 16.67 9.69
N ALA A 106 -4.51 16.69 9.74
CA ALA A 106 -3.75 17.77 10.35
C ALA A 106 -3.97 19.12 9.64
N GLU A 107 -3.93 19.13 8.29
CA GLU A 107 -4.19 20.32 7.48
C GLU A 107 -5.60 20.89 7.76
N ILE A 108 -6.62 20.03 7.74
CA ILE A 108 -8.02 20.43 8.01
C ILE A 108 -8.17 20.92 9.45
N ALA A 109 -7.59 20.23 10.44
CA ALA A 109 -7.69 20.64 11.83
C ALA A 109 -7.07 22.02 12.09
N LEU A 110 -5.93 22.31 11.48
CA LEU A 110 -5.28 23.63 11.54
C LEU A 110 -6.14 24.71 10.85
N ALA A 111 -6.68 24.42 9.68
CA ALA A 111 -7.52 25.36 8.91
C ALA A 111 -8.85 25.65 9.62
N GLU A 112 -9.47 24.67 10.27
CA GLU A 112 -10.72 24.80 11.02
C GLU A 112 -10.52 25.37 12.42
N GLY A 113 -9.28 25.55 12.86
CA GLY A 113 -8.96 25.97 14.25
C GLY A 113 -9.47 24.93 15.27
N ALA A 114 -9.31 23.65 15.00
CA ALA A 114 -9.69 22.58 15.90
C ALA A 114 -8.75 22.48 17.10
N ASP A 115 -9.28 22.06 18.23
CA ASP A 115 -8.53 21.86 19.48
C ASP A 115 -7.91 20.47 19.58
N ALA A 116 -8.43 19.49 18.81
CA ALA A 116 -7.94 18.12 18.80
C ALA A 116 -8.29 17.40 17.49
N ILE A 117 -7.57 16.32 17.23
CA ILE A 117 -7.89 15.33 16.18
C ILE A 117 -8.25 14.01 16.86
N ALA A 118 -9.32 13.35 16.39
CA ALA A 118 -9.72 12.03 16.86
C ALA A 118 -9.65 11.00 15.73
N HIS A 119 -9.36 9.73 16.07
CA HIS A 119 -9.41 8.61 15.16
C HIS A 119 -9.91 7.33 15.83
N GLY A 120 -10.48 6.41 15.01
CA GLY A 120 -11.05 5.14 15.47
C GLY A 120 -10.11 3.94 15.34
N ALA A 121 -8.82 4.14 15.12
CA ALA A 121 -7.89 3.03 15.03
C ALA A 121 -7.71 2.34 16.39
N THR A 122 -7.78 1.00 16.38
CA THR A 122 -7.68 0.18 17.60
C THR A 122 -6.26 0.15 18.16
N GLY A 123 -6.12 -0.07 19.47
CA GLY A 123 -4.82 -0.20 20.14
C GLY A 123 -4.01 -1.44 19.72
N LYS A 124 -4.62 -2.39 19.01
CA LYS A 124 -3.99 -3.62 18.52
C LYS A 124 -3.50 -3.52 17.07
N GLY A 125 -3.94 -2.47 16.34
CA GLY A 125 -3.61 -2.28 14.93
C GLY A 125 -2.41 -1.37 14.69
N ASN A 126 -1.83 -1.45 13.49
CA ASN A 126 -0.74 -0.58 13.04
C ASN A 126 -1.24 0.84 12.72
N ASP A 127 -2.49 1.01 12.37
CA ASP A 127 -3.07 2.24 11.83
C ASP A 127 -3.00 3.42 12.79
N GLN A 128 -3.16 3.18 14.10
CA GLN A 128 -2.97 4.20 15.11
C GLN A 128 -1.60 4.87 15.02
N VAL A 129 -0.54 4.08 14.78
CA VAL A 129 0.83 4.60 14.66
C VAL A 129 0.96 5.41 13.37
N ARG A 130 0.44 4.92 12.26
CA ARG A 130 0.50 5.58 10.95
C ARG A 130 -0.21 6.93 10.95
N PHE A 131 -1.43 7.01 11.50
CA PHE A 131 -2.15 8.28 11.65
C PHE A 131 -1.42 9.26 12.55
N GLU A 132 -1.05 8.82 13.75
CA GLU A 132 -0.47 9.71 14.74
C GLU A 132 0.91 10.24 14.34
N LEU A 133 1.76 9.44 13.69
CA LEU A 133 3.05 9.91 13.22
C LEU A 133 2.90 10.97 12.12
N ALA A 134 1.94 10.80 11.20
CA ALA A 134 1.63 11.80 10.19
C ALA A 134 1.07 13.09 10.84
N ILE A 135 0.10 12.97 11.75
CA ILE A 135 -0.44 14.12 12.48
C ILE A 135 0.66 14.86 13.24
N LYS A 136 1.53 14.15 13.97
CA LYS A 136 2.66 14.76 14.70
C LYS A 136 3.65 15.47 13.78
N ARG A 137 3.81 15.02 12.55
CA ARG A 137 4.70 15.68 11.57
C ARG A 137 4.16 17.03 11.11
N PHE A 138 2.84 17.15 10.90
CA PHE A 138 2.19 18.32 10.32
C PHE A 138 1.51 19.24 11.35
N ALA A 139 1.14 18.70 12.50
CA ALA A 139 0.51 19.41 13.62
C ALA A 139 1.09 18.91 14.96
N PRO A 140 2.37 19.19 15.27
CA PRO A 140 3.09 18.57 16.39
C PRO A 140 2.48 18.86 17.77
N ASP A 141 1.83 20.01 17.93
CA ASP A 141 1.22 20.43 19.19
C ASP A 141 -0.28 20.03 19.29
N MET A 142 -0.86 19.42 18.23
CA MET A 142 -2.26 19.06 18.18
C MET A 142 -2.53 17.85 19.08
N PRO A 143 -3.42 17.94 20.07
CA PRO A 143 -3.84 16.81 20.85
C PRO A 143 -4.52 15.74 20.01
N ILE A 144 -4.20 14.48 20.29
CA ILE A 144 -4.81 13.33 19.59
C ILE A 144 -5.68 12.57 20.59
N ILE A 145 -6.91 12.27 20.18
CA ILE A 145 -7.90 11.50 20.94
C ILE A 145 -8.05 10.14 20.23
N ALA A 146 -7.76 9.08 20.95
CA ALA A 146 -7.93 7.71 20.49
C ALA A 146 -8.85 6.94 21.43
N PRO A 147 -10.17 6.96 21.21
CA PRO A 147 -11.16 6.39 22.14
C PRO A 147 -10.88 4.94 22.52
N TRP A 148 -10.43 4.10 21.60
CA TRP A 148 -10.04 2.71 21.89
C TRP A 148 -9.00 2.54 23.03
N ARG A 149 -8.30 3.59 23.41
CA ARG A 149 -7.36 3.58 24.54
C ARG A 149 -7.97 4.14 25.83
N GLU A 150 -9.15 4.77 25.75
CA GLU A 150 -9.76 5.51 26.85
C GLU A 150 -11.11 4.94 27.27
N TRP A 151 -11.90 4.40 26.35
CA TRP A 151 -13.26 3.96 26.62
C TRP A 151 -13.34 2.57 27.26
N GLU A 152 -14.51 2.25 27.84
CA GLU A 152 -14.75 0.97 28.51
C GLU A 152 -15.28 -0.13 27.59
N ILE A 153 -15.64 0.21 26.35
CA ILE A 153 -16.13 -0.72 25.31
C ILE A 153 -15.01 -1.69 24.94
N LYS A 154 -15.22 -2.99 25.12
CA LYS A 154 -14.17 -4.02 24.95
C LYS A 154 -14.45 -4.99 23.81
N SER A 155 -15.67 -5.00 23.31
CA SER A 155 -16.09 -5.94 22.27
C SER A 155 -16.97 -5.26 21.23
N ARG A 156 -17.04 -5.88 20.05
CA ARG A 156 -17.93 -5.43 18.97
C ARG A 156 -19.40 -5.46 19.38
N ASP A 157 -19.81 -6.43 20.20
CA ASP A 157 -21.19 -6.51 20.69
C ASP A 157 -21.53 -5.34 21.60
N GLU A 158 -20.64 -4.98 22.53
CA GLU A 158 -20.80 -3.78 23.39
C GLU A 158 -20.84 -2.48 22.57
N GLU A 159 -20.07 -2.44 21.48
CA GLU A 159 -20.05 -1.30 20.56
C GLU A 159 -21.37 -1.17 19.80
N ILE A 160 -21.95 -2.29 19.35
CA ILE A 160 -23.29 -2.33 18.73
C ILE A 160 -24.36 -1.91 19.73
N ASP A 161 -24.32 -2.42 20.95
CA ASP A 161 -25.26 -2.06 22.01
C ASP A 161 -25.20 -0.55 22.33
N TYR A 162 -23.99 0.03 22.38
CA TYR A 162 -23.79 1.46 22.56
C TYR A 162 -24.35 2.26 21.36
N ALA A 163 -24.10 1.80 20.14
CA ALA A 163 -24.61 2.43 18.93
C ALA A 163 -26.16 2.43 18.89
N GLU A 164 -26.79 1.32 19.25
CA GLU A 164 -28.26 1.21 19.36
C GLU A 164 -28.82 2.17 20.41
N ALA A 165 -28.20 2.25 21.59
CA ALA A 165 -28.61 3.15 22.65
C ALA A 165 -28.53 4.63 22.25
N HIS A 166 -27.62 4.99 21.38
CA HIS A 166 -27.41 6.35 20.88
C HIS A 166 -28.05 6.62 19.51
N HIS A 167 -28.89 5.70 19.03
CA HIS A 167 -29.60 5.80 17.75
C HIS A 167 -28.69 6.05 16.53
N VAL A 168 -27.46 5.50 16.57
CA VAL A 168 -26.52 5.57 15.47
C VAL A 168 -27.05 4.74 14.29
N PRO A 169 -27.17 5.30 13.07
CA PRO A 169 -27.66 4.55 11.91
C PRO A 169 -26.67 3.45 11.52
N LEU A 170 -26.96 2.19 11.80
CA LEU A 170 -26.13 1.06 11.42
C LEU A 170 -26.77 0.26 10.28
N LYS A 171 -25.96 -0.08 9.28
CA LYS A 171 -26.32 -1.08 8.24
C LYS A 171 -25.81 -2.48 8.59
N ILE A 172 -25.27 -2.69 9.81
CA ILE A 172 -24.53 -3.89 10.19
C ILE A 172 -25.48 -4.87 10.88
N SER A 173 -25.57 -6.09 10.34
CA SER A 173 -26.11 -7.24 11.06
C SER A 173 -25.03 -7.79 12.00
N ARG A 174 -25.43 -8.42 13.13
CA ARG A 174 -24.53 -9.14 14.04
C ARG A 174 -23.87 -10.36 13.37
N GLU A 175 -24.18 -10.63 12.12
CA GLU A 175 -23.65 -11.73 11.33
C GLU A 175 -22.31 -11.33 10.68
N THR A 176 -21.32 -12.01 11.11
CA THR A 176 -20.07 -12.50 10.49
C THR A 176 -19.59 -11.80 9.21
N ASN A 177 -19.06 -10.58 9.31
CA ASN A 177 -18.31 -9.99 8.23
C ASN A 177 -16.81 -9.98 8.57
N TYR A 178 -15.96 -10.34 7.60
CA TYR A 178 -14.53 -10.08 7.66
C TYR A 178 -14.25 -8.60 7.91
N SER A 179 -13.20 -8.29 8.64
CA SER A 179 -12.67 -6.94 8.68
C SER A 179 -12.04 -6.64 7.32
N LYS A 180 -12.49 -5.58 6.65
CA LYS A 180 -12.05 -5.20 5.32
C LYS A 180 -11.56 -3.76 5.32
N ASP A 181 -10.47 -3.51 4.61
CA ASP A 181 -9.97 -2.16 4.32
C ASP A 181 -9.72 -2.03 2.82
N LYS A 182 -10.46 -1.12 2.19
CA LYS A 182 -10.50 -0.92 0.74
C LYS A 182 -9.99 0.45 0.35
N ASN A 183 -9.15 0.47 -0.65
CA ASN A 183 -8.75 1.70 -1.36
C ASN A 183 -8.46 1.39 -2.82
N LEU A 184 -8.01 2.37 -3.59
CA LEU A 184 -7.67 2.19 -5.00
C LEU A 184 -6.67 1.07 -5.25
N TRP A 185 -5.72 0.89 -4.33
CA TRP A 185 -4.59 -0.03 -4.50
C TRP A 185 -4.92 -1.46 -4.12
N HIS A 186 -5.71 -1.65 -3.07
CA HIS A 186 -5.96 -2.98 -2.53
C HIS A 186 -7.28 -3.13 -1.77
N LEU A 187 -7.60 -4.36 -1.43
CA LEU A 187 -8.58 -4.75 -0.42
C LEU A 187 -7.96 -5.80 0.51
N SER A 188 -8.07 -5.60 1.82
CA SER A 188 -7.67 -6.58 2.84
C SER A 188 -8.87 -7.34 3.39
N HIS A 189 -8.65 -8.58 3.82
CA HIS A 189 -9.59 -9.44 4.53
C HIS A 189 -8.90 -10.02 5.75
N GLU A 190 -9.45 -9.77 6.94
CA GLU A 190 -8.93 -10.25 8.22
C GLU A 190 -10.07 -10.74 9.12
N GLY A 191 -9.75 -11.56 10.10
CA GLY A 191 -10.68 -12.03 11.13
C GLY A 191 -11.45 -13.30 10.78
N LEU A 192 -12.39 -13.70 11.64
CA LEU A 192 -13.20 -14.90 11.52
C LEU A 192 -12.35 -16.18 11.40
N ASP A 193 -12.63 -17.01 10.39
CA ASP A 193 -11.90 -18.24 10.09
C ASP A 193 -10.45 -18.01 9.67
N LEU A 194 -10.09 -16.79 9.23
CA LEU A 194 -8.71 -16.41 8.93
C LEU A 194 -7.86 -16.21 10.18
N GLU A 195 -8.44 -16.11 11.38
CA GLU A 195 -7.66 -16.01 12.64
C GLU A 195 -6.87 -17.29 12.92
N ASP A 196 -7.28 -18.42 12.37
CA ASP A 196 -6.52 -19.66 12.40
C ASP A 196 -5.87 -19.92 11.02
N PRO A 197 -4.55 -19.75 10.88
CA PRO A 197 -3.85 -19.93 9.61
C PRO A 197 -3.83 -21.40 9.11
N ALA A 198 -4.39 -22.34 9.87
CA ALA A 198 -4.60 -23.71 9.42
C ALA A 198 -5.86 -23.85 8.54
N ASN A 199 -6.72 -22.86 8.53
CA ASN A 199 -7.93 -22.87 7.70
C ASN A 199 -7.60 -22.47 6.27
N GLU A 200 -8.02 -23.29 5.30
CA GLU A 200 -7.96 -22.92 3.89
C GLU A 200 -9.06 -21.90 3.57
N PRO A 201 -8.72 -20.70 3.05
CA PRO A 201 -9.73 -19.72 2.70
C PRO A 201 -10.55 -20.15 1.49
N ASP A 202 -11.86 -20.04 1.57
CA ASP A 202 -12.76 -20.27 0.44
C ASP A 202 -12.82 -19.01 -0.44
N LEU A 203 -11.90 -18.91 -1.40
CA LEU A 203 -11.81 -17.77 -2.33
C LEU A 203 -13.04 -17.66 -3.26
N ASP A 204 -13.81 -18.74 -3.42
CA ASP A 204 -15.02 -18.78 -4.27
C ASP A 204 -16.30 -18.47 -3.46
N LYS A 205 -16.19 -18.27 -2.14
CA LYS A 205 -17.30 -17.84 -1.29
C LYS A 205 -17.87 -16.52 -1.78
N ALA A 206 -19.18 -16.45 -1.89
CA ALA A 206 -19.87 -15.25 -2.35
C ALA A 206 -19.45 -14.02 -1.51
N LEU A 207 -19.09 -12.92 -2.18
CA LEU A 207 -18.65 -11.65 -1.59
C LEU A 207 -17.34 -11.74 -0.76
N PHE A 208 -16.54 -12.81 -0.92
CA PHE A 208 -15.21 -12.84 -0.32
C PHE A 208 -14.27 -11.96 -1.14
N LEU A 209 -13.96 -12.35 -2.39
CA LEU A 209 -13.19 -11.50 -3.31
C LEU A 209 -14.09 -10.39 -3.90
N GLU A 210 -13.60 -9.16 -3.93
CA GLU A 210 -14.32 -7.99 -4.47
C GLU A 210 -13.56 -7.29 -5.59
N MET A 211 -12.24 -7.47 -5.68
CA MET A 211 -11.45 -6.87 -6.74
C MET A 211 -11.24 -7.81 -7.94
N GLY A 212 -11.61 -9.08 -7.81
CA GLY A 212 -11.44 -10.05 -8.87
C GLY A 212 -12.12 -11.39 -8.61
N VAL A 213 -11.64 -12.40 -9.31
CA VAL A 213 -12.08 -13.79 -9.19
C VAL A 213 -10.93 -14.67 -8.72
N SER A 214 -11.24 -15.83 -8.15
CA SER A 214 -10.21 -16.80 -7.82
C SER A 214 -9.48 -17.30 -9.10
N PRO A 215 -8.22 -17.76 -8.99
CA PRO A 215 -7.52 -18.36 -10.12
C PRO A 215 -8.25 -19.54 -10.75
N TYR A 216 -9.09 -20.24 -9.97
CA TYR A 216 -9.90 -21.36 -10.47
C TYR A 216 -11.02 -20.90 -11.42
N GLN A 217 -11.61 -19.73 -11.15
CA GLN A 217 -12.69 -19.12 -11.94
C GLN A 217 -12.17 -18.27 -13.10
N ALA A 218 -10.88 -17.92 -13.11
CA ALA A 218 -10.28 -17.10 -14.13
C ALA A 218 -10.29 -17.76 -15.52
N PRO A 219 -10.32 -16.97 -16.63
CA PRO A 219 -10.40 -17.49 -18.00
C PRO A 219 -9.30 -18.49 -18.35
N ASN A 220 -9.66 -19.47 -19.21
CA ASN A 220 -8.70 -20.43 -19.75
C ASN A 220 -7.85 -19.89 -20.91
N THR A 221 -8.08 -18.63 -21.31
CA THR A 221 -7.31 -17.95 -22.37
C THR A 221 -6.53 -16.80 -21.74
N PRO A 222 -5.20 -16.71 -21.97
CA PRO A 222 -4.40 -15.62 -21.45
C PRO A 222 -4.82 -14.25 -21.96
N THR A 223 -4.90 -13.26 -21.07
CA THR A 223 -5.12 -11.84 -21.42
C THR A 223 -3.79 -11.14 -21.63
N THR A 224 -3.59 -10.53 -22.78
CA THR A 224 -2.38 -9.73 -23.04
C THR A 224 -2.60 -8.30 -22.56
N VAL A 225 -1.62 -7.77 -21.82
CA VAL A 225 -1.59 -6.38 -21.37
C VAL A 225 -0.20 -5.81 -21.62
N SER A 226 -0.12 -4.52 -21.96
CA SER A 226 1.14 -3.79 -21.99
C SER A 226 1.08 -2.59 -21.05
N VAL A 227 2.18 -2.35 -20.32
CA VAL A 227 2.35 -1.19 -19.45
C VAL A 227 3.56 -0.41 -19.91
N SER A 228 3.40 0.89 -20.13
CA SER A 228 4.49 1.77 -20.52
C SER A 228 4.89 2.67 -19.38
N PHE A 229 6.19 2.88 -19.22
CA PHE A 229 6.78 3.72 -18.16
C PHE A 229 7.65 4.82 -18.77
N GLU A 230 7.74 5.94 -18.06
CA GLU A 230 8.70 7.02 -18.33
C GLU A 230 9.40 7.39 -17.00
N ALA A 231 10.71 7.22 -16.96
CA ALA A 231 11.53 7.42 -15.75
C ALA A 231 10.93 6.71 -14.49
N GLY A 232 10.47 5.47 -14.67
CA GLY A 232 9.86 4.65 -13.61
C GLY A 232 8.39 4.95 -13.31
N VAL A 233 7.81 6.02 -13.87
CA VAL A 233 6.39 6.37 -13.69
C VAL A 233 5.54 5.64 -14.72
N PRO A 234 4.47 4.92 -14.32
CA PRO A 234 3.55 4.31 -15.28
C PRO A 234 2.76 5.38 -16.04
N MET A 235 2.73 5.30 -17.36
CA MET A 235 2.16 6.32 -18.25
C MET A 235 1.03 5.83 -19.13
N ALA A 236 0.98 4.54 -19.45
CA ALA A 236 -0.03 4.01 -20.35
C ALA A 236 -0.31 2.52 -20.11
N VAL A 237 -1.52 2.09 -20.40
CA VAL A 237 -1.92 0.67 -20.49
C VAL A 237 -2.49 0.40 -21.86
N ASN A 238 -1.95 -0.61 -22.56
CA ASN A 238 -2.33 -0.99 -23.92
C ASN A 238 -2.23 0.19 -24.92
N GLY A 239 -1.21 1.04 -24.74
CA GLY A 239 -0.95 2.22 -25.58
C GLY A 239 -1.81 3.45 -25.27
N GLU A 240 -2.78 3.35 -24.39
CA GLU A 240 -3.64 4.48 -23.96
C GLU A 240 -3.00 5.19 -22.77
N LYS A 241 -2.62 6.47 -22.98
CA LYS A 241 -2.06 7.32 -21.91
C LYS A 241 -3.15 7.75 -20.94
N MET A 242 -2.86 7.69 -19.67
CA MET A 242 -3.78 8.11 -18.61
C MET A 242 -2.99 8.45 -17.32
N LYS A 243 -3.64 9.08 -16.35
CA LYS A 243 -3.05 9.33 -15.04
C LYS A 243 -2.87 8.03 -14.25
N VAL A 244 -1.99 8.03 -13.25
CA VAL A 244 -1.60 6.83 -12.50
C VAL A 244 -2.81 6.17 -11.83
N SER A 245 -3.71 6.95 -11.23
CA SER A 245 -4.92 6.38 -10.60
C SER A 245 -5.81 5.62 -11.59
N ASP A 246 -5.94 6.10 -12.84
CA ASP A 246 -6.72 5.41 -13.87
C ASP A 246 -5.97 4.17 -14.41
N ILE A 247 -4.63 4.22 -14.49
CA ILE A 247 -3.81 3.04 -14.78
C ILE A 247 -4.09 1.95 -13.75
N ILE A 248 -4.06 2.29 -12.45
CA ILE A 248 -4.31 1.32 -11.38
C ILE A 248 -5.72 0.75 -11.50
N ARG A 249 -6.76 1.58 -11.69
CA ARG A 249 -8.15 1.10 -11.90
C ARG A 249 -8.26 0.14 -13.08
N LYS A 250 -7.62 0.48 -14.21
CA LYS A 250 -7.64 -0.38 -15.41
C LYS A 250 -6.91 -1.70 -15.17
N LEU A 251 -5.76 -1.67 -14.50
CA LEU A 251 -5.00 -2.87 -14.16
C LEU A 251 -5.68 -3.70 -13.08
N ASN A 252 -6.36 -3.08 -12.11
CA ASN A 252 -7.20 -3.79 -11.13
C ASN A 252 -8.26 -4.62 -11.84
N LYS A 253 -8.95 -4.04 -12.81
CA LYS A 253 -9.95 -4.76 -13.61
C LYS A 253 -9.33 -5.91 -14.38
N LEU A 254 -8.29 -5.65 -15.16
CA LEU A 254 -7.63 -6.67 -15.98
C LEU A 254 -7.01 -7.79 -15.14
N GLY A 255 -6.33 -7.43 -14.04
CA GLY A 255 -5.72 -8.38 -13.12
C GLY A 255 -6.76 -9.21 -12.37
N GLY A 256 -7.78 -8.55 -11.82
CA GLY A 256 -8.85 -9.21 -11.09
C GLY A 256 -9.63 -10.21 -11.94
N GLU A 257 -10.00 -9.86 -13.18
CA GLU A 257 -10.64 -10.76 -14.15
C GLU A 257 -9.80 -12.02 -14.44
N ASN A 258 -8.48 -11.96 -14.23
CA ASN A 258 -7.54 -13.06 -14.48
C ASN A 258 -7.03 -13.74 -13.20
N GLY A 259 -7.61 -13.41 -12.03
CA GLY A 259 -7.24 -13.98 -10.74
C GLY A 259 -5.87 -13.55 -10.22
N VAL A 260 -5.32 -12.44 -10.73
CA VAL A 260 -4.01 -11.91 -10.34
C VAL A 260 -4.13 -11.07 -9.08
N GLY A 261 -3.12 -11.14 -8.20
CA GLY A 261 -2.96 -10.23 -7.07
C GLY A 261 -3.60 -10.68 -5.78
N ILE A 262 -3.94 -11.95 -5.62
CA ILE A 262 -4.40 -12.54 -4.37
C ILE A 262 -3.16 -13.00 -3.59
N LEU A 263 -3.02 -12.53 -2.36
CA LEU A 263 -1.93 -12.87 -1.47
C LEU A 263 -2.48 -13.30 -0.11
N ASP A 264 -2.18 -14.53 0.29
CA ASP A 264 -2.44 -15.10 1.61
C ASP A 264 -1.13 -15.11 2.40
N ILE A 265 -1.06 -14.39 3.51
CA ILE A 265 0.15 -14.31 4.33
C ILE A 265 -0.12 -14.17 5.82
N VAL A 266 0.86 -14.64 6.60
CA VAL A 266 1.02 -14.31 8.01
C VAL A 266 2.15 -13.30 8.13
N GLU A 267 1.82 -12.05 8.45
CA GLU A 267 2.76 -10.94 8.55
C GLU A 267 3.12 -10.59 10.01
N ASN A 268 4.20 -9.82 10.19
CA ASN A 268 4.58 -9.30 11.50
C ASN A 268 4.05 -7.86 11.65
N ARG A 269 3.10 -7.64 12.57
CA ARG A 269 2.62 -6.30 12.90
C ARG A 269 3.68 -5.49 13.66
N LEU A 270 3.68 -4.17 13.46
CA LEU A 270 4.58 -3.24 14.15
C LEU A 270 4.53 -3.39 15.68
N ILE A 271 3.36 -3.70 16.23
CA ILE A 271 3.15 -3.90 17.67
C ILE A 271 3.61 -5.26 18.18
N GLY A 272 4.30 -6.07 17.36
CA GLY A 272 5.01 -7.28 17.76
C GLY A 272 4.21 -8.58 17.72
N MET A 273 2.96 -8.56 17.25
CA MET A 273 2.18 -9.79 17.03
C MET A 273 2.14 -10.17 15.55
N LYS A 274 1.89 -11.44 15.28
CA LYS A 274 1.60 -11.92 13.94
C LYS A 274 0.12 -11.72 13.62
N ASP A 275 -0.17 -11.52 12.35
CA ASP A 275 -1.51 -11.39 11.82
C ASP A 275 -1.65 -12.19 10.53
N HIS A 276 -2.79 -12.80 10.31
CA HIS A 276 -3.11 -13.53 9.10
C HIS A 276 -4.17 -12.77 8.30
N GLY A 277 -3.84 -12.47 7.06
CA GLY A 277 -4.73 -11.74 6.17
C GLY A 277 -4.62 -12.17 4.73
N ILE A 278 -5.69 -11.92 3.98
CA ILE A 278 -5.73 -12.09 2.53
C ILE A 278 -5.88 -10.72 1.89
N TYR A 279 -5.03 -10.47 0.92
CA TYR A 279 -4.96 -9.20 0.22
C TYR A 279 -5.26 -9.37 -1.25
N GLU A 280 -6.12 -8.51 -1.79
CA GLU A 280 -6.36 -8.37 -3.22
C GLU A 280 -5.64 -7.10 -3.70
N THR A 281 -4.64 -7.24 -4.57
CA THR A 281 -3.88 -6.10 -5.12
C THR A 281 -3.60 -6.33 -6.61
N PRO A 282 -4.61 -6.48 -7.47
CA PRO A 282 -4.41 -6.93 -8.86
C PRO A 282 -3.55 -5.98 -9.67
N GLY A 283 -3.88 -4.69 -9.68
CA GLY A 283 -3.15 -3.67 -10.46
C GLY A 283 -1.75 -3.44 -9.93
N GLY A 284 -1.61 -3.40 -8.60
CA GLY A 284 -0.31 -3.25 -7.96
C GLY A 284 0.62 -4.40 -8.29
N THR A 285 0.14 -5.63 -8.25
CA THR A 285 0.93 -6.82 -8.60
C THR A 285 1.42 -6.76 -10.05
N ILE A 286 0.57 -6.32 -10.99
CA ILE A 286 0.95 -6.13 -12.39
C ILE A 286 2.00 -5.01 -12.53
N LEU A 287 1.81 -3.87 -11.84
CA LEU A 287 2.73 -2.73 -11.90
C LEU A 287 4.12 -3.10 -11.39
N TYR A 288 4.21 -3.75 -10.23
CA TYR A 288 5.49 -4.20 -9.66
C TYR A 288 6.19 -5.17 -10.61
N PHE A 289 5.49 -6.19 -11.08
CA PHE A 289 6.07 -7.15 -12.01
C PHE A 289 6.56 -6.50 -13.31
N ALA A 290 5.75 -5.62 -13.93
CA ALA A 290 6.14 -4.93 -15.16
C ALA A 290 7.33 -4.01 -14.94
N HIS A 291 7.36 -3.27 -13.82
CA HIS A 291 8.45 -2.38 -13.48
C HIS A 291 9.76 -3.13 -13.26
N GLU A 292 9.75 -4.22 -12.49
CA GLU A 292 10.91 -5.11 -12.29
C GLU A 292 11.48 -5.63 -13.63
N GLN A 293 10.61 -6.04 -14.55
CA GLN A 293 11.06 -6.50 -15.87
C GLN A 293 11.77 -5.39 -16.66
N LEU A 294 11.29 -4.15 -16.56
CA LEU A 294 11.92 -3.02 -17.25
C LEU A 294 13.25 -2.64 -16.60
N GLU A 295 13.36 -2.69 -15.28
CA GLU A 295 14.61 -2.44 -14.54
C GLU A 295 15.72 -3.42 -14.92
N MET A 296 15.41 -4.70 -15.09
CA MET A 296 16.38 -5.72 -15.56
C MET A 296 17.00 -5.36 -16.90
N LEU A 297 16.31 -4.57 -17.73
CA LEU A 297 16.80 -4.14 -19.04
C LEU A 297 17.57 -2.81 -18.98
N THR A 298 17.27 -1.94 -18.02
CA THR A 298 17.69 -0.53 -18.02
C THR A 298 18.65 -0.15 -16.89
N LEU A 299 18.74 -0.93 -15.82
CA LEU A 299 19.64 -0.67 -14.70
C LEU A 299 20.91 -1.52 -14.82
N ASP A 300 22.04 -0.93 -14.42
CA ASP A 300 23.26 -1.69 -14.18
C ASP A 300 23.15 -2.54 -12.91
N LYS A 301 24.01 -3.57 -12.82
CA LYS A 301 24.00 -4.56 -11.75
C LYS A 301 24.15 -3.92 -10.35
N GLU A 302 25.05 -2.99 -10.20
CA GLU A 302 25.39 -2.36 -8.92
C GLU A 302 24.19 -1.53 -8.40
N THR A 303 23.55 -0.75 -9.29
CA THR A 303 22.37 0.05 -8.97
C THR A 303 21.18 -0.86 -8.63
N LEU A 304 20.91 -1.91 -9.43
CA LEU A 304 19.83 -2.85 -9.20
C LEU A 304 19.97 -3.55 -7.83
N HIS A 305 21.15 -4.13 -7.56
CA HIS A 305 21.39 -4.82 -6.29
C HIS A 305 21.36 -3.89 -5.06
N MET A 306 21.78 -2.63 -5.21
CA MET A 306 21.66 -1.67 -4.12
C MET A 306 20.20 -1.33 -3.86
N LYS A 307 19.42 -1.11 -4.93
CA LYS A 307 17.98 -0.85 -4.81
C LYS A 307 17.25 -1.99 -4.11
N GLU A 308 17.50 -3.24 -4.49
CA GLU A 308 16.92 -4.42 -3.84
C GLU A 308 17.18 -4.47 -2.32
N LYS A 309 18.39 -4.11 -1.88
CA LYS A 309 18.73 -4.06 -0.46
C LYS A 309 17.96 -2.96 0.27
N LEU A 310 17.87 -1.78 -0.34
CA LEU A 310 17.20 -0.62 0.25
C LEU A 310 15.66 -0.72 0.18
N ALA A 311 15.12 -1.58 -0.69
CA ALA A 311 13.68 -1.80 -0.84
C ALA A 311 13.04 -2.29 0.47
N VAL A 312 13.73 -3.14 1.22
CA VAL A 312 13.25 -3.65 2.52
C VAL A 312 13.18 -2.51 3.54
N ASP A 313 14.24 -1.72 3.68
CA ASP A 313 14.25 -0.56 4.59
C ASP A 313 13.17 0.47 4.21
N TYR A 314 12.95 0.66 2.91
CA TYR A 314 11.91 1.56 2.41
C TYR A 314 10.51 1.06 2.74
N ALA A 315 10.26 -0.23 2.55
CA ALA A 315 9.01 -0.88 2.91
C ALA A 315 8.73 -0.78 4.42
N ASP A 316 9.75 -0.99 5.26
CA ASP A 316 9.67 -0.84 6.71
C ASP A 316 9.29 0.59 7.12
N LEU A 317 9.85 1.62 6.47
CA LEU A 317 9.47 3.00 6.75
C LEU A 317 7.98 3.25 6.47
N ILE A 318 7.47 2.72 5.36
CA ILE A 318 6.05 2.85 5.01
C ILE A 318 5.18 2.08 6.00
N TYR A 319 5.49 0.80 6.21
CA TYR A 319 4.72 -0.08 7.09
C TYR A 319 4.63 0.46 8.52
N ASN A 320 5.74 1.03 9.01
CA ASN A 320 5.88 1.57 10.36
C ASN A 320 5.39 3.04 10.49
N GLY A 321 4.75 3.61 9.47
CA GLY A 321 4.20 4.97 9.49
C GLY A 321 5.24 6.08 9.48
N LYS A 322 6.48 5.80 9.06
CA LYS A 322 7.60 6.75 9.00
C LYS A 322 7.78 7.38 7.62
N TRP A 323 6.66 7.56 6.89
CA TRP A 323 6.71 8.12 5.54
C TRP A 323 7.34 9.52 5.50
N TYR A 324 6.92 10.43 6.35
CA TYR A 324 7.39 11.82 6.35
C TYR A 324 8.66 12.02 7.18
N THR A 325 9.74 11.29 6.85
CA THR A 325 11.02 11.37 7.55
C THR A 325 12.17 11.67 6.58
N PRO A 326 13.28 12.29 7.04
CA PRO A 326 14.45 12.57 6.19
C PRO A 326 15.03 11.30 5.51
N LEU A 327 14.98 10.16 6.17
CA LEU A 327 15.46 8.90 5.60
C LEU A 327 14.59 8.47 4.42
N GLN A 328 13.25 8.54 4.55
CA GLN A 328 12.33 8.24 3.46
C GLN A 328 12.55 9.18 2.28
N GLU A 329 12.70 10.49 2.53
CA GLU A 329 12.99 11.49 1.49
C GLU A 329 14.29 11.17 0.72
N ALA A 330 15.35 10.78 1.44
CA ALA A 330 16.63 10.39 0.84
C ALA A 330 16.51 9.13 -0.01
N LEU A 331 15.79 8.11 0.47
CA LEU A 331 15.56 6.87 -0.28
C LEU A 331 14.66 7.10 -1.49
N THR A 332 13.66 7.98 -1.38
CA THR A 332 12.84 8.39 -2.53
C THR A 332 13.68 9.12 -3.60
N ALA A 333 14.59 9.99 -3.19
CA ALA A 333 15.52 10.64 -4.12
C ALA A 333 16.43 9.62 -4.82
N PHE A 334 16.91 8.62 -4.08
CA PHE A 334 17.66 7.50 -4.65
C PHE A 334 16.81 6.71 -5.67
N ALA A 335 15.58 6.34 -5.32
CA ALA A 335 14.66 5.61 -6.20
C ALA A 335 14.42 6.38 -7.51
N LYS A 336 14.12 7.69 -7.43
CA LYS A 336 13.91 8.55 -8.58
C LYS A 336 15.18 8.63 -9.47
N LYS A 337 16.37 8.75 -8.85
CA LYS A 337 17.62 8.80 -9.61
C LYS A 337 17.95 7.46 -10.26
N ALA A 338 17.76 6.35 -9.57
CA ALA A 338 17.96 5.01 -10.12
C ALA A 338 17.04 4.75 -11.33
N ASN A 339 15.83 5.27 -11.31
CA ASN A 339 14.82 5.08 -12.36
C ASN A 339 14.86 6.11 -13.50
N GLU A 340 15.83 7.04 -13.53
CA GLU A 340 15.91 8.11 -14.54
C GLU A 340 15.83 7.59 -15.99
N PHE A 341 16.39 6.43 -16.26
CA PHE A 341 16.35 5.76 -17.58
C PHE A 341 15.42 4.55 -17.62
N CYS A 342 14.65 4.29 -16.56
CA CYS A 342 13.65 3.22 -16.53
C CYS A 342 12.41 3.63 -17.35
N THR A 343 12.60 3.68 -18.69
CA THR A 343 11.60 4.12 -19.68
C THR A 343 11.44 3.06 -20.73
N GLY A 344 10.20 2.66 -21.01
CA GLY A 344 9.93 1.62 -21.98
C GLY A 344 8.55 1.02 -21.86
N THR A 345 8.32 -0.09 -22.56
CA THR A 345 7.06 -0.81 -22.54
C THR A 345 7.29 -2.29 -22.26
N VAL A 346 6.56 -2.80 -21.28
CA VAL A 346 6.55 -4.22 -20.94
C VAL A 346 5.23 -4.85 -21.35
N LYS A 347 5.29 -5.94 -22.08
CA LYS A 347 4.14 -6.74 -22.51
C LYS A 347 4.06 -7.99 -21.67
N LEU A 348 2.87 -8.26 -21.12
CA LEU A 348 2.59 -9.37 -20.21
C LEU A 348 1.43 -10.20 -20.73
N LYS A 349 1.40 -11.47 -20.31
CA LYS A 349 0.22 -12.34 -20.38
C LYS A 349 -0.24 -12.65 -18.97
N LEU A 350 -1.50 -12.33 -18.66
CA LEU A 350 -2.16 -12.66 -17.40
C LEU A 350 -2.91 -13.98 -17.59
N TYR A 351 -2.68 -14.94 -16.71
CA TYR A 351 -3.31 -16.25 -16.83
C TYR A 351 -3.43 -16.95 -15.48
N LYS A 352 -4.65 -17.10 -15.01
CA LYS A 352 -4.97 -17.87 -13.79
C LYS A 352 -4.08 -17.51 -12.60
N GLY A 353 -4.06 -16.22 -12.24
CA GLY A 353 -3.27 -15.69 -11.13
C GLY A 353 -1.78 -15.47 -11.43
N ASN A 354 -1.29 -15.92 -12.60
CA ASN A 354 0.11 -15.76 -12.99
C ASN A 354 0.32 -14.63 -14.00
N MET A 355 1.53 -14.11 -14.01
CA MET A 355 2.01 -13.13 -14.98
C MET A 355 3.21 -13.70 -15.72
N ILE A 356 3.19 -13.60 -17.04
CA ILE A 356 4.26 -14.11 -17.92
C ILE A 356 4.76 -12.94 -18.74
N ASN A 357 6.07 -12.69 -18.68
CA ASN A 357 6.70 -11.69 -19.56
C ASN A 357 6.54 -12.12 -21.03
N ALA A 358 6.07 -11.21 -21.86
CA ALA A 358 5.84 -11.42 -23.29
C ALA A 358 6.63 -10.44 -24.18
N GLY A 359 7.56 -9.72 -23.59
CA GLY A 359 8.50 -8.83 -24.30
C GLY A 359 8.67 -7.47 -23.59
N ILE A 360 9.87 -6.93 -23.70
CA ILE A 360 10.27 -5.65 -23.13
C ILE A 360 10.95 -4.82 -24.20
N THR A 361 10.65 -3.53 -24.28
CA THR A 361 11.30 -2.58 -25.16
C THR A 361 11.67 -1.32 -24.39
N SER A 362 12.88 -0.81 -24.62
CA SER A 362 13.35 0.44 -24.03
C SER A 362 14.33 1.15 -24.97
N PRO A 363 14.24 2.47 -25.12
CA PRO A 363 15.27 3.25 -25.80
C PRO A 363 16.57 3.36 -24.98
N TYR A 364 16.54 2.99 -23.71
CA TYR A 364 17.68 3.04 -22.78
C TYR A 364 18.17 1.65 -22.37
N SER A 365 17.89 0.65 -23.19
CA SER A 365 18.35 -0.73 -22.96
C SER A 365 19.85 -0.82 -22.79
N LEU A 366 20.31 -1.49 -21.72
CA LEU A 366 21.71 -1.89 -21.53
C LEU A 366 22.02 -3.24 -22.22
N TYR A 367 20.99 -3.93 -22.71
CA TYR A 367 21.15 -5.16 -23.46
C TYR A 367 21.56 -4.85 -24.90
N SER A 368 22.72 -5.34 -25.30
CA SER A 368 23.25 -5.22 -26.68
C SER A 368 23.29 -6.59 -27.35
N GLU A 369 22.40 -6.81 -28.32
CA GLU A 369 22.33 -8.07 -29.06
C GLU A 369 23.67 -8.41 -29.73
N ASN A 370 24.36 -7.42 -30.28
CA ASN A 370 25.66 -7.61 -30.94
C ASN A 370 26.77 -8.08 -29.98
N LEU A 371 26.68 -7.80 -28.70
CA LEU A 371 27.66 -8.21 -27.68
C LEU A 371 27.39 -9.59 -27.11
N VAL A 372 26.10 -9.97 -26.97
CA VAL A 372 25.70 -11.21 -26.26
C VAL A 372 25.29 -12.35 -27.18
N THR A 373 25.22 -12.11 -28.49
CA THR A 373 24.86 -13.15 -29.45
C THR A 373 25.84 -14.32 -29.45
N PHE A 374 25.31 -15.54 -29.64
CA PHE A 374 26.13 -16.75 -29.85
C PHE A 374 26.71 -16.88 -31.28
N GLY A 375 26.31 -15.98 -32.19
CA GLY A 375 26.88 -15.87 -33.54
C GLY A 375 28.15 -15.03 -33.58
N GLU A 376 28.41 -14.37 -34.74
CA GLU A 376 29.46 -13.37 -34.84
C GLU A 376 29.15 -12.18 -33.96
N SER A 377 30.08 -11.80 -33.08
CA SER A 377 29.94 -10.78 -32.05
C SER A 377 31.11 -9.80 -32.13
N ASP A 378 30.84 -8.52 -31.81
CA ASP A 378 31.88 -7.50 -31.63
C ASP A 378 32.71 -7.70 -30.35
N PHE A 379 32.33 -8.65 -29.47
CA PHE A 379 33.01 -8.93 -28.23
C PHE A 379 34.29 -9.75 -28.47
N ASN A 380 35.43 -9.20 -28.07
CA ASN A 380 36.72 -9.90 -28.12
C ASN A 380 36.84 -10.90 -26.96
N GLN A 381 36.52 -12.16 -27.21
CA GLN A 381 36.57 -13.22 -26.17
C GLN A 381 37.97 -13.42 -25.59
N ALA A 382 39.06 -13.07 -26.31
CA ALA A 382 40.42 -13.22 -25.80
C ALA A 382 40.72 -12.32 -24.56
N GLU A 383 40.02 -11.19 -24.43
CA GLU A 383 40.19 -10.29 -23.27
C GLU A 383 39.71 -10.91 -21.96
N ALA A 384 38.84 -11.90 -22.00
CA ALA A 384 38.33 -12.58 -20.85
C ALA A 384 39.44 -13.31 -20.05
N GLU A 385 40.46 -13.85 -20.73
CA GLU A 385 41.59 -14.51 -20.07
C GLU A 385 42.36 -13.55 -19.15
N GLY A 386 42.66 -12.34 -19.62
CA GLY A 386 43.34 -11.31 -18.85
C GLY A 386 42.52 -10.88 -17.61
N PHE A 387 41.25 -10.65 -17.81
CA PHE A 387 40.32 -10.33 -16.71
C PHE A 387 40.28 -11.47 -15.65
N ILE A 388 40.07 -12.71 -16.08
CA ILE A 388 39.97 -13.88 -15.16
C ILE A 388 41.27 -14.08 -14.40
N ASN A 389 42.42 -13.92 -15.03
CA ASN A 389 43.74 -14.06 -14.39
C ASN A 389 43.92 -13.03 -13.24
N ILE A 390 43.53 -11.76 -13.47
CA ILE A 390 43.63 -10.71 -12.44
C ILE A 390 42.58 -10.89 -11.35
N TRP A 391 41.33 -11.09 -11.74
CA TRP A 391 40.21 -11.27 -10.83
C TRP A 391 40.36 -12.50 -9.92
N GLY A 392 40.97 -13.58 -10.47
CA GLY A 392 41.20 -14.84 -9.78
C GLY A 392 42.44 -14.86 -8.92
N LEU A 393 43.30 -13.83 -8.88
CA LEU A 393 44.51 -13.81 -8.08
C LEU A 393 44.29 -14.12 -6.59
N PRO A 394 43.28 -13.53 -5.88
CA PRO A 394 43.04 -13.85 -4.48
C PRO A 394 42.70 -15.34 -4.28
N THR A 395 41.88 -15.92 -5.16
CA THR A 395 41.51 -17.34 -5.10
C THR A 395 42.73 -18.23 -5.34
N LYS A 396 43.58 -17.91 -6.31
CA LYS A 396 44.82 -18.65 -6.59
C LYS A 396 45.77 -18.58 -5.42
N VAL A 397 45.97 -17.43 -4.78
CA VAL A 397 46.87 -17.24 -3.65
C VAL A 397 46.37 -18.04 -2.42
N GLN A 398 45.04 -18.01 -2.17
CA GLN A 398 44.43 -18.82 -1.11
C GLN A 398 44.69 -20.32 -1.33
N ALA A 399 44.47 -20.83 -2.52
CA ALA A 399 44.70 -22.23 -2.86
C ALA A 399 46.18 -22.63 -2.72
N LEU A 400 47.13 -21.76 -3.12
CA LEU A 400 48.57 -22.02 -2.93
C LEU A 400 48.94 -22.10 -1.45
N ARG A 401 48.38 -21.21 -0.61
CA ARG A 401 48.58 -21.25 0.83
C ARG A 401 48.05 -22.55 1.44
N GLU A 402 46.85 -22.95 1.09
CA GLU A 402 46.24 -24.21 1.60
C GLU A 402 47.01 -25.45 1.18
N GLN A 403 47.67 -25.40 0.03
CA GLN A 403 48.55 -26.47 -0.45
C GLN A 403 49.98 -26.39 0.09
N GLY A 404 50.30 -25.40 0.95
CA GLY A 404 51.65 -25.20 1.49
C GLY A 404 52.68 -24.82 0.41
N LYS A 405 52.24 -24.10 -0.65
CA LYS A 405 53.10 -23.69 -1.78
C LYS A 405 53.43 -22.20 -1.81
N LEU A 406 53.07 -21.48 -0.74
CA LEU A 406 53.47 -20.09 -0.52
C LEU A 406 54.69 -20.00 0.34
#